data_082e0f69ec0c3e7b144b5277b36d6845
#
_entry.id   082e0f69ec0c3e7b144b5277b36d6845
#
_cell.length_a   1.000
_cell.length_b   1.000
_cell.length_c   1.000
_cell.angle_alpha   90.00
_cell.angle_beta   90.00
_cell.angle_gamma   90.00
#
_symmetry.space_group_name_H-M   'P 1'
#
loop_
_entity.id
_entity.type
_entity.pdbx_description
1 polymer ?
#
loop_
_entity_poly.entity_id
_entity_poly.type
_entity_poly.pdbx_seq_one_letter_code
_entity_poly.pdbx_strand_id
1 'polypeptide(L)'
;MLGRRRSASRSTRVRFAMEGPRRIVTIESGDLPVIEQHRLRRLLKALPIRAGTVVVRQDWSGRRRVSFSREIPETMQQTIRNILGNLSRLGTP
;
A
#
# COMPACT_ATOMS: atom_id res chain seq x y z
N MET A 1 9.38 -20.56 21.19
CA MET A 1 9.02 -20.25 20.69
C MET A 1 8.66 -19.77 20.00
N LEU A 2 9.02 -19.74 19.69
CA LEU A 2 8.73 -19.39 18.89
C LEU A 2 8.12 -18.93 18.17
N GLY A 3 8.01 -18.90 17.96
CA GLY A 3 7.46 -18.55 17.13
C GLY A 3 6.87 -18.00 16.72
N ARG A 4 6.87 -17.65 16.42
CA ARG A 4 6.38 -17.01 15.93
C ARG A 4 6.03 -16.60 15.03
N ARG A 5 6.10 -16.49 14.53
CA ARG A 5 5.98 -16.09 13.68
C ARG A 5 5.42 -15.76 12.92
N ARG A 6 5.13 -15.42 12.71
CA ARG A 6 4.69 -14.99 12.03
C ARG A 6 4.71 -14.64 10.98
N SER A 7 4.97 -14.65 10.69
CA SER A 7 5.57 -14.36 9.41
C SER A 7 4.78 -14.85 8.22
N ALA A 8 3.74 -15.54 8.46
CA ALA A 8 2.93 -16.06 7.38
C ALA A 8 2.22 -14.95 6.60
N SER A 9 1.98 -13.84 7.24
CA SER A 9 1.28 -12.75 6.56
C SER A 9 2.21 -11.59 6.32
N ARG A 10 2.06 -10.98 5.17
CA ARG A 10 2.84 -9.82 4.79
C ARG A 10 1.92 -8.64 4.65
N SER A 11 2.37 -7.51 5.11
CA SER A 11 1.53 -6.32 5.02
C SER A 11 2.32 -5.12 4.57
N THR A 12 1.63 -4.28 3.83
CA THR A 12 2.15 -3.00 3.41
C THR A 12 1.13 -1.96 3.79
N ARG A 13 1.57 -0.92 4.43
CA ARG A 13 0.69 0.16 4.85
C ARG A 13 1.08 1.44 4.14
N VAL A 14 0.11 2.09 3.54
CA VAL A 14 0.31 3.37 2.88
C VAL A 14 -0.52 4.39 3.63
N ARG A 15 0.11 5.48 4.02
CA ARG A 15 -0.58 6.54 4.72
C ARG A 15 -0.49 7.83 3.93
N PHE A 16 -1.66 8.45 3.73
CA PHE A 16 -1.73 9.76 3.12
C PHE A 16 -1.99 10.78 4.23
N ALA A 17 -1.26 11.86 4.21
CA ALA A 17 -1.41 12.90 5.21
C ALA A 17 -1.03 14.25 4.63
N MET A 18 -1.46 15.29 5.30
CA MET A 18 -1.06 16.64 4.95
C MET A 18 -0.09 17.15 5.97
N GLU A 19 0.93 17.84 5.50
CA GLU A 19 1.87 18.51 6.37
C GLU A 19 1.92 19.95 5.86
N GLY A 20 1.11 20.81 6.46
CA GLY A 20 0.87 22.12 5.91
C GLY A 20 0.20 21.97 4.56
N PRO A 21 0.67 22.67 3.53
CA PRO A 21 0.10 22.54 2.19
C PRO A 21 0.62 21.33 1.40
N ARG A 22 1.50 20.54 1.98
CA ARG A 22 2.12 19.43 1.27
C ARG A 22 1.41 18.12 1.56
N ARG A 23 1.23 17.34 0.52
CA ARG A 23 0.73 15.98 0.69
C ARG A 23 1.91 15.05 0.84
N ILE A 24 1.83 14.21 1.85
CA ILE A 24 2.89 13.26 2.15
C ILE A 24 2.33 11.86 2.07
N VAL A 25 3.04 11.00 1.38
CA VAL A 25 2.70 9.59 1.29
C VAL A 25 3.80 8.80 1.96
N THR A 26 3.44 8.05 3.00
CA THR A 26 4.37 7.23 3.73
C THR A 26 4.06 5.77 3.47
N ILE A 27 5.08 4.99 3.16
CA ILE A 27 4.92 3.57 2.88
C ILE A 27 5.73 2.77 3.89
N GLU A 28 5.06 1.85 4.57
CA GLU A 28 5.68 0.94 5.51
C GLU A 28 5.48 -0.47 4.98
N SER A 29 6.55 -1.12 4.63
CA SER A 29 6.45 -2.47 4.09
C SER A 29 7.74 -3.23 4.39
N GLY A 30 7.58 -4.47 4.82
CA GLY A 30 8.71 -5.35 5.00
C GLY A 30 9.03 -6.14 3.74
N ASP A 31 8.19 -6.05 2.73
CA ASP A 31 8.30 -6.88 1.54
C ASP A 31 8.77 -6.15 0.30
N LEU A 32 8.30 -4.95 0.10
CA LEU A 32 8.58 -4.24 -1.13
C LEU A 32 10.02 -3.74 -1.15
N PRO A 33 10.75 -4.02 -2.21
CA PRO A 33 12.06 -3.41 -2.38
C PRO A 33 11.95 -1.89 -2.40
N VAL A 34 13.01 -1.24 -2.00
CA VAL A 34 13.02 0.22 -1.90
C VAL A 34 12.65 0.87 -3.22
N ILE A 35 13.12 0.31 -4.30
CA ILE A 35 12.85 0.87 -5.63
C ILE A 35 11.36 0.83 -5.96
N GLU A 36 10.70 -0.26 -5.56
CA GLU A 36 9.27 -0.37 -5.79
C GLU A 36 8.48 0.54 -4.86
N GLN A 37 8.98 0.74 -3.64
CA GLN A 37 8.36 1.68 -2.72
C GLN A 37 8.39 3.09 -3.29
N HIS A 38 9.50 3.48 -3.89
CA HIS A 38 9.61 4.80 -4.51
C HIS A 38 8.65 4.95 -5.68
N ARG A 39 8.54 3.93 -6.50
CA ARG A 39 7.62 3.94 -7.63
C ARG A 39 6.19 4.05 -7.16
N LEU A 40 5.84 3.26 -6.17
CA LEU A 40 4.50 3.27 -5.61
C LEU A 40 4.17 4.63 -5.01
N ARG A 41 5.10 5.20 -4.26
CA ARG A 41 4.89 6.50 -3.66
C ARG A 41 4.62 7.56 -4.72
N ARG A 42 5.38 7.53 -5.81
CA ARG A 42 5.22 8.49 -6.88
C ARG A 42 3.83 8.38 -7.51
N LEU A 43 3.39 7.17 -7.77
CA LEU A 43 2.08 6.95 -8.38
C LEU A 43 0.96 7.39 -7.45
N LEU A 44 1.07 7.06 -6.17
CA LEU A 44 0.04 7.42 -5.20
C LEU A 44 0.03 8.91 -4.91
N LYS A 45 1.18 9.54 -4.95
CA LYS A 45 1.28 10.97 -4.69
C LYS A 45 0.56 11.79 -5.74
N ALA A 46 0.37 11.23 -6.92
CA ALA A 46 -0.34 11.90 -7.99
C ALA A 46 -1.85 11.93 -7.76
N LEU A 47 -2.35 11.11 -6.84
CA LEU A 47 -3.77 11.05 -6.57
C LEU A 47 -4.18 12.17 -5.62
N PRO A 48 -5.39 12.74 -5.81
CA PRO A 48 -5.83 13.85 -4.97
C PRO A 48 -6.40 13.36 -3.64
N ILE A 49 -5.59 12.67 -2.86
CA ILE A 49 -5.98 12.15 -1.57
C ILE A 49 -5.23 12.90 -0.49
N ARG A 50 -5.96 13.51 0.43
CA ARG A 50 -5.37 14.31 1.49
C ARG A 50 -5.06 13.52 2.75
N ALA A 51 -5.87 12.52 3.02
CA ALA A 51 -5.72 11.75 4.23
C ALA A 51 -6.27 10.36 4.02
N GLY A 52 -5.76 9.42 4.79
CA GLY A 52 -6.27 8.08 4.76
C GLY A 52 -5.18 7.05 4.82
N THR A 53 -5.59 5.81 4.97
CA THR A 53 -4.66 4.70 5.07
C THR A 53 -5.14 3.57 4.18
N VAL A 54 -4.19 2.95 3.50
CA VAL A 54 -4.44 1.76 2.70
C VAL A 54 -3.57 0.65 3.26
N VAL A 55 -4.16 -0.48 3.55
CA VAL A 55 -3.42 -1.63 4.06
C VAL A 55 -3.58 -2.78 3.07
N VAL A 56 -2.46 -3.29 2.62
CA VAL A 56 -2.44 -4.45 1.74
C VAL A 56 -1.91 -5.61 2.54
N ARG A 57 -2.67 -6.67 2.61
CA ARG A 57 -2.25 -7.88 3.32
C ARG A 57 -2.23 -9.04 2.35
N GLN A 58 -1.21 -9.83 2.49
CA GLN A 58 -1.09 -11.05 1.71
C GLN A 58 -0.99 -12.20 2.69
N ASP A 59 -1.91 -13.15 2.57
CA ASP A 59 -1.90 -14.28 3.48
C ASP A 59 -0.94 -15.35 2.97
N TRP A 60 -0.85 -16.43 3.72
CA TRP A 60 0.08 -17.51 3.42
C TRP A 60 -0.24 -18.21 2.10
N SER A 61 -1.47 -18.08 1.63
CA SER A 61 -1.85 -18.70 0.35
C SER A 61 -1.56 -17.78 -0.83
N GLY A 62 -1.04 -16.59 -0.57
CA GLY A 62 -0.76 -15.64 -1.61
C GLY A 62 -1.90 -14.71 -1.95
N ARG A 63 -3.02 -14.87 -1.28
CA ARG A 63 -4.17 -14.00 -1.50
C ARG A 63 -3.90 -12.62 -0.95
N ARG A 64 -4.26 -11.66 -1.75
CA ARG A 64 -4.05 -10.27 -1.39
C ARG A 64 -5.37 -9.60 -1.05
N ARG A 65 -5.38 -8.88 0.05
CA ARG A 65 -6.53 -8.10 0.47
C ARG A 65 -6.12 -6.66 0.64
N VAL A 66 -6.94 -5.77 0.11
CA VAL A 66 -6.68 -4.34 0.21
C VAL A 66 -7.81 -3.72 1.02
N SER A 67 -7.44 -3.03 2.08
CA SER A 67 -8.39 -2.35 2.95
C SER A 67 -8.13 -0.85 2.89
N PHE A 68 -9.20 -0.08 2.92
CA PHE A 68 -9.13 1.37 2.86
C PHE A 68 -9.77 1.98 4.08
N SER A 69 -9.15 3.01 4.61
CA SER A 69 -9.78 3.75 5.68
C SER A 69 -10.91 4.60 5.10
N ARG A 70 -11.71 5.12 5.99
CA ARG A 70 -12.90 5.87 5.62
C ARG A 70 -12.61 7.12 4.79
N GLU A 71 -11.44 7.69 4.99
CA GLU A 71 -11.06 8.93 4.31
C GLU A 71 -10.78 8.75 2.83
N ILE A 72 -10.51 7.52 2.39
CA ILE A 72 -10.19 7.28 0.99
C ILE A 72 -11.48 7.26 0.18
N PRO A 73 -11.66 8.18 -0.78
CA PRO A 73 -12.87 8.17 -1.60
C PRO A 73 -13.02 6.89 -2.38
N GLU A 74 -14.25 6.44 -2.51
CA GLU A 74 -14.55 5.22 -3.24
C GLU A 74 -14.02 5.26 -4.66
N THR A 75 -14.12 6.42 -5.28
CA THR A 75 -13.65 6.58 -6.65
C THR A 75 -12.14 6.36 -6.77
N MET A 76 -11.41 6.63 -5.70
CA MET A 76 -9.97 6.43 -5.70
C MET A 76 -9.57 5.01 -5.34
N GLN A 77 -10.45 4.28 -4.69
CA GLN A 77 -10.13 2.93 -4.26
C GLN A 77 -9.81 2.02 -5.44
N GLN A 78 -10.59 2.12 -6.50
CA GLN A 78 -10.33 1.29 -7.67
C GLN A 78 -9.01 1.66 -8.34
N THR A 79 -8.72 2.94 -8.40
CA THR A 79 -7.46 3.42 -8.97
C THR A 79 -6.29 2.87 -8.17
N ILE A 80 -6.40 2.90 -6.84
CA ILE A 80 -5.34 2.38 -5.98
C ILE A 80 -5.17 0.88 -6.18
N ARG A 81 -6.28 0.15 -6.30
CA ARG A 81 -6.21 -1.29 -6.55
C ARG A 81 -5.50 -1.59 -7.86
N ASN A 82 -5.76 -0.78 -8.87
CA ASN A 82 -5.11 -0.97 -10.15
C ASN A 82 -3.61 -0.72 -10.06
N ILE A 83 -3.23 0.32 -9.35
CA ILE A 83 -1.82 0.63 -9.15
C ILE A 83 -1.11 -0.51 -8.43
N LEU A 84 -1.73 -0.99 -7.36
CA LEU A 84 -1.15 -2.08 -6.58
C LEU A 84 -1.10 -3.37 -7.38
N GLY A 85 -2.12 -3.61 -8.21
CA GLY A 85 -2.15 -4.80 -9.04
C GLY A 85 -1.05 -4.80 -10.08
N ASN A 86 -0.82 -3.65 -10.69
CA ASN A 86 0.24 -3.52 -11.67
C ASN A 86 1.62 -3.70 -11.06
N LEU A 87 1.79 -3.14 -9.87
CA LEU A 87 3.05 -3.28 -9.16
C LEU A 87 3.32 -4.73 -8.83
N SER A 88 2.30 -5.42 -8.37
CA SER A 88 2.40 -6.83 -8.05
C SER A 88 2.78 -7.65 -9.27
N ARG A 89 2.18 -7.29 -10.40
CA ARG A 89 2.45 -7.99 -11.65
C ARG A 89 3.90 -7.79 -12.10
N LEU A 90 4.41 -6.60 -11.89
CA LEU A 90 5.80 -6.31 -12.23
C LEU A 90 6.77 -7.05 -11.34
N GLY A 91 6.37 -7.34 -10.12
CA GLY A 91 7.22 -8.07 -9.20
C GLY A 91 7.18 -9.58 -9.40
N THR A 92 6.33 -10.07 -10.30
CA THR A 92 6.18 -11.50 -10.53
C THR A 92 6.90 -11.88 -11.81
N PRO A 93 7.78 -12.85 -11.75
CA PRO A 93 8.48 -13.33 -12.94
C PRO A 93 7.52 -13.93 -13.94
#